data_816d0de2c7521ca0a56c7e0825a20d06
#
_entry.id   816d0de2c7521ca0a56c7e0825a20d06
#
_cell.length_a   1.000
_cell.length_b   1.000
_cell.length_c   1.000
_cell.angle_alpha   90.00
_cell.angle_beta   90.00
_cell.angle_gamma   90.00
#
_symmetry.space_group_name_H-M   'P 1'
#
loop_
_entity.id
_entity.type
_entity.pdbx_description
1 polymer ?
#
loop_
_entity_poly.entity_id
_entity_poly.type
_entity_poly.pdbx_seq_one_letter_code
_entity_poly.pdbx_strand_id
1 'polypeptide(L)'
;IQAADLLDDGCVRDVQALKACTPLPLDAWAASSLPRADYDVGWLIRFWPRACLVTLPSIVAPRGLIVLSHFAHDPDPRIPRRGEPYLREYTSPPIDKRIQRGELRALLDHWDGMYGPHEILDECIERVEDGRPVHSLVLRVHLHRL
;
A
#
# COMPACT_ATOMS: atom_id res chain seq x y z
N ILE A 1 1.01 13.53 15.91
CA ILE A 1 0.72 12.45 14.92
C ILE A 1 1.49 11.23 15.32
N GLN A 2 0.80 10.12 15.44
CA GLN A 2 1.41 8.81 15.67
C GLN A 2 1.53 8.07 14.35
N ALA A 3 2.63 7.38 14.14
CA ALA A 3 2.89 6.61 12.95
C ALA A 3 3.41 5.23 13.31
N ALA A 4 3.27 4.28 12.41
CA ALA A 4 3.76 2.92 12.54
C ALA A 4 4.33 2.44 11.20
N ASP A 5 5.37 1.62 11.25
CA ASP A 5 6.00 1.01 10.09
C ASP A 5 5.74 -0.49 10.04
N LEU A 6 5.55 -1.00 8.83
CA LEU A 6 5.54 -2.43 8.54
C LEU A 6 6.93 -2.88 8.12
N LEU A 7 7.39 -3.98 8.66
CA LEU A 7 8.67 -4.57 8.34
C LEU A 7 8.52 -5.75 7.37
N ASP A 8 9.58 -6.05 6.62
CA ASP A 8 9.61 -7.13 5.62
C ASP A 8 9.28 -8.51 6.19
N ASP A 9 9.63 -8.75 7.45
CA ASP A 9 9.35 -10.02 8.15
C ASP A 9 7.91 -10.14 8.64
N GLY A 10 7.06 -9.17 8.30
CA GLY A 10 5.68 -9.17 8.72
C GLY A 10 5.44 -8.60 10.11
N CYS A 11 6.39 -7.87 10.63
CA CYS A 11 6.24 -7.15 11.89
C CYS A 11 5.78 -5.72 11.68
N VAL A 12 5.11 -5.17 12.68
CA VAL A 12 4.71 -3.76 12.73
C VAL A 12 5.58 -3.05 13.76
N ARG A 13 6.03 -1.86 13.42
CA ARG A 13 6.81 -1.02 14.34
C ARG A 13 6.09 0.30 14.55
N ASP A 14 5.81 0.64 15.80
CA ASP A 14 5.37 1.98 16.18
C ASP A 14 6.54 2.95 16.08
N VAL A 15 6.33 4.12 15.48
CA VAL A 15 7.40 5.10 15.29
C VAL A 15 7.90 5.64 16.63
N GLN A 16 7.04 5.74 17.63
CA GLN A 16 7.50 6.10 18.97
C GLN A 16 8.25 4.97 19.66
N ALA A 17 7.93 3.73 19.33
CA ALA A 17 8.66 2.56 19.80
C ALA A 17 9.96 2.32 19.01
N LEU A 18 10.24 3.08 17.95
CA LEU A 18 11.51 3.04 17.23
C LEU A 18 12.70 3.19 18.17
N LYS A 19 12.57 3.97 19.23
CA LYS A 19 13.62 4.11 20.25
C LYS A 19 13.91 2.78 20.96
N ALA A 20 12.93 1.92 21.09
CA ALA A 20 13.05 0.60 21.71
C ALA A 20 13.31 -0.49 20.66
N CYS A 21 13.21 -0.18 19.36
CA CYS A 21 13.36 -1.13 18.25
C CYS A 21 12.55 -2.42 18.43
N THR A 22 11.32 -2.29 18.92
CA THR A 22 10.46 -3.42 19.20
C THR A 22 9.45 -3.61 18.06
N PRO A 23 9.67 -4.56 17.14
CA PRO A 23 8.69 -4.88 16.12
C PRO A 23 7.50 -5.62 16.75
N LEU A 24 6.29 -5.37 16.21
CA LEU A 24 5.07 -6.07 16.63
C LEU A 24 4.72 -7.13 15.58
N PRO A 25 4.23 -8.32 15.98
CA PRO A 25 3.80 -9.34 15.04
C PRO A 25 2.69 -8.86 14.12
N LEU A 26 2.66 -9.36 12.90
CA LEU A 26 1.70 -8.97 11.87
C LEU A 26 0.25 -9.36 12.21
N ASP A 27 0.06 -10.47 12.91
CA ASP A 27 -1.23 -10.89 13.43
C ASP A 27 -1.77 -9.93 14.49
N ALA A 28 -0.91 -9.13 15.07
CA ALA A 28 -1.27 -8.03 15.97
C ALA A 28 -1.55 -6.70 15.22
N TRP A 29 -1.61 -6.72 13.89
CA TRP A 29 -1.92 -5.57 13.05
C TRP A 29 -3.29 -4.96 13.36
N ALA A 30 -4.24 -5.76 13.78
CA ALA A 30 -5.55 -5.27 14.19
C ALA A 30 -5.42 -4.24 15.33
N ALA A 31 -6.49 -3.47 15.54
CA ALA A 31 -6.57 -2.28 16.36
C ALA A 31 -5.88 -2.32 17.75
N SER A 32 -5.59 -3.51 18.28
CA SER A 32 -4.98 -3.66 19.62
C SER A 32 -3.46 -3.45 19.66
N SER A 33 -2.76 -3.46 18.51
CA SER A 33 -1.30 -3.42 18.46
C SER A 33 -0.73 -2.13 17.95
N LEU A 34 -1.53 -1.37 17.22
CA LEU A 34 -1.17 0.00 16.83
C LEU A 34 -1.71 0.96 17.88
N PRO A 35 -1.02 2.09 18.13
CA PRO A 35 -1.49 3.06 19.11
C PRO A 35 -2.84 3.68 18.74
N ARG A 36 -3.22 3.62 17.47
CA ARG A 36 -4.50 4.13 16.95
C ARG A 36 -5.04 3.20 15.86
N ALA A 37 -6.33 3.34 15.54
CA ALA A 37 -6.99 2.69 14.42
C ALA A 37 -7.69 3.71 13.49
N ASP A 38 -7.27 4.97 13.52
CA ASP A 38 -7.88 6.09 12.80
C ASP A 38 -6.82 7.05 12.24
N TYR A 39 -5.76 6.48 11.66
CA TYR A 39 -4.72 7.30 11.04
C TYR A 39 -5.26 8.06 9.83
N ASP A 40 -4.83 9.30 9.66
CA ASP A 40 -5.24 10.14 8.54
C ASP A 40 -4.65 9.68 7.21
N VAL A 41 -3.48 9.08 7.24
CA VAL A 41 -2.78 8.57 6.05
C VAL A 41 -2.11 7.24 6.36
N GLY A 42 -2.38 6.24 5.51
CA GLY A 42 -1.60 5.01 5.45
C GLY A 42 -0.78 5.02 4.17
N TRP A 43 0.53 4.81 4.24
CA TRP A 43 1.36 4.78 3.05
C TRP A 43 2.34 3.62 3.07
N LEU A 44 2.48 2.97 1.92
CA LEU A 44 3.39 1.86 1.68
C LEU A 44 4.19 2.17 0.41
N ILE A 45 5.45 2.48 0.58
CA ILE A 45 6.36 2.88 -0.50
C ILE A 45 7.46 1.83 -0.63
N ARG A 46 7.55 1.22 -1.81
CA ARG A 46 8.54 0.16 -2.09
C ARG A 46 8.42 -1.06 -1.17
N PHE A 47 7.23 -1.27 -0.62
CA PHE A 47 6.93 -2.36 0.29
C PHE A 47 5.55 -2.91 -0.04
N TRP A 48 5.43 -4.24 -0.16
CA TRP A 48 4.17 -4.88 -0.60
C TRP A 48 3.80 -6.05 0.31
N PRO A 49 3.39 -5.78 1.56
CA PRO A 49 3.04 -6.82 2.53
C PRO A 49 1.61 -7.31 2.31
N ARG A 50 1.42 -8.27 1.41
CA ARG A 50 0.08 -8.71 0.98
C ARG A 50 -0.85 -9.04 2.14
N ALA A 51 -0.34 -9.69 3.18
CA ALA A 51 -1.15 -10.05 4.34
C ALA A 51 -1.73 -8.83 5.06
N CYS A 52 -0.98 -7.71 5.11
CA CYS A 52 -1.43 -6.47 5.74
C CYS A 52 -2.34 -5.65 4.84
N LEU A 53 -2.11 -5.70 3.53
CA LEU A 53 -2.87 -4.90 2.58
C LEU A 53 -4.36 -5.19 2.62
N VAL A 54 -4.74 -6.44 2.88
CA VAL A 54 -6.14 -6.86 2.95
C VAL A 54 -6.95 -6.03 3.95
N THR A 55 -6.33 -5.68 5.08
CA THR A 55 -7.00 -4.98 6.19
C THR A 55 -6.52 -3.54 6.38
N LEU A 56 -5.70 -3.02 5.49
CA LEU A 56 -5.13 -1.66 5.62
C LEU A 56 -6.18 -0.57 5.88
N PRO A 57 -7.35 -0.55 5.20
CA PRO A 57 -8.34 0.46 5.48
C PRO A 57 -8.89 0.45 6.91
N SER A 58 -8.77 -0.66 7.64
CA SER A 58 -9.29 -0.75 9.01
C SER A 58 -8.58 0.17 10.01
N ILE A 59 -7.38 0.63 9.66
CA ILE A 59 -6.60 1.53 10.52
C ILE A 59 -6.56 2.97 10.00
N VAL A 60 -7.24 3.24 8.89
CA VAL A 60 -7.31 4.58 8.29
C VAL A 60 -8.66 5.20 8.65
N ALA A 61 -8.65 6.45 9.07
CA ALA A 61 -9.86 7.19 9.42
C ALA A 61 -10.81 7.29 8.22
N PRO A 62 -12.13 7.42 8.47
CA PRO A 62 -13.07 7.72 7.39
C PRO A 62 -12.60 8.93 6.58
N ARG A 63 -12.62 8.82 5.25
CA ARG A 63 -12.10 9.82 4.31
C ARG A 63 -10.59 10.07 4.40
N GLY A 64 -9.87 9.21 5.09
CA GLY A 64 -8.40 9.24 5.12
C GLY A 64 -7.80 8.79 3.79
N LEU A 65 -6.49 8.94 3.66
CA LEU A 65 -5.75 8.64 2.44
C LEU A 65 -4.96 7.35 2.58
N ILE A 66 -4.91 6.59 1.50
CA ILE A 66 -3.96 5.50 1.33
C ILE A 66 -3.08 5.82 0.14
N VAL A 67 -1.77 5.72 0.34
CA VAL A 67 -0.75 5.93 -0.69
C VAL A 67 0.02 4.62 -0.87
N LEU A 68 -0.02 4.06 -2.06
CA LEU A 68 0.69 2.85 -2.41
C LEU A 68 1.66 3.15 -3.56
N SER A 69 2.87 2.63 -3.48
CA SER A 69 3.84 2.74 -4.55
C SER A 69 4.81 1.56 -4.48
N HIS A 70 4.75 0.69 -5.48
CA HIS A 70 5.62 -0.47 -5.51
C HIS A 70 5.88 -0.92 -6.94
N PHE A 71 6.95 -1.70 -7.11
CA PHE A 71 7.34 -2.25 -8.41
C PHE A 71 6.22 -3.12 -8.99
N ALA A 72 5.93 -2.94 -10.27
CA ALA A 72 4.88 -3.65 -10.98
C ALA A 72 5.46 -4.67 -11.95
N HIS A 73 4.83 -5.83 -12.02
CA HIS A 73 5.09 -6.81 -13.05
C HIS A 73 3.99 -6.74 -14.10
N ASP A 74 4.38 -6.53 -15.35
CA ASP A 74 3.46 -6.49 -16.48
C ASP A 74 2.23 -5.60 -16.21
N PRO A 75 2.42 -4.31 -15.90
CA PRO A 75 1.30 -3.43 -15.57
C PRO A 75 0.31 -3.30 -16.71
N ASP A 76 -0.97 -3.15 -16.36
CA ASP A 76 -2.04 -2.97 -17.33
C ASP A 76 -1.76 -1.72 -18.18
N PRO A 77 -1.70 -1.83 -19.52
CA PRO A 77 -1.42 -0.69 -20.39
C PRO A 77 -2.49 0.41 -20.35
N ARG A 78 -3.66 0.14 -19.78
CA ARG A 78 -4.72 1.15 -19.59
C ARG A 78 -4.41 2.13 -18.47
N ILE A 79 -3.52 1.79 -17.54
CA ILE A 79 -3.11 2.70 -16.48
C ILE A 79 -2.23 3.79 -17.07
N PRO A 80 -2.50 5.09 -16.78
CA PRO A 80 -1.68 6.18 -17.28
C PRO A 80 -0.20 6.03 -16.92
N ARG A 81 0.67 6.32 -17.86
CA ARG A 81 2.12 6.31 -17.64
C ARG A 81 2.64 7.74 -17.59
N ARG A 82 3.57 7.97 -16.68
CA ARG A 82 4.31 9.24 -16.57
C ARG A 82 5.77 9.02 -16.92
N GLY A 83 6.33 9.94 -17.71
CA GLY A 83 7.73 9.92 -18.11
C GLY A 83 8.02 8.96 -19.24
N GLU A 84 9.28 8.53 -19.32
CA GLU A 84 9.78 7.67 -20.38
C GLU A 84 9.29 6.23 -20.26
N PRO A 85 9.38 5.44 -21.35
CA PRO A 85 9.06 4.02 -21.29
C PRO A 85 9.88 3.27 -20.22
N TYR A 86 9.24 2.35 -19.53
CA TYR A 86 9.87 1.53 -18.51
C TYR A 86 10.41 0.22 -19.09
N LEU A 87 11.34 -0.39 -18.36
CA LEU A 87 11.85 -1.72 -18.66
C LEU A 87 10.74 -2.76 -18.49
N ARG A 88 10.62 -3.67 -19.46
CA ARG A 88 9.69 -4.79 -19.35
C ARG A 88 10.26 -5.95 -18.53
N GLU A 89 11.59 -6.08 -18.56
CA GLU A 89 12.29 -7.16 -17.87
C GLU A 89 13.31 -6.57 -16.91
N TYR A 90 13.32 -7.08 -15.69
CA TYR A 90 14.26 -6.71 -14.65
C TYR A 90 14.29 -7.82 -13.58
N THR A 91 15.31 -7.86 -12.75
CA THR A 91 15.56 -8.97 -11.86
C THR A 91 15.16 -8.73 -10.41
N SER A 92 15.21 -7.50 -9.94
CA SER A 92 14.92 -7.16 -8.55
C SER A 92 13.86 -6.06 -8.44
N PRO A 93 12.86 -6.22 -7.58
CA PRO A 93 12.55 -7.41 -6.78
C PRO A 93 12.12 -8.60 -7.64
N PRO A 94 12.12 -9.83 -7.10
CA PRO A 94 11.60 -11.00 -7.82
C PRO A 94 10.15 -10.81 -8.26
N ILE A 95 9.73 -11.49 -9.32
CA ILE A 95 8.38 -11.33 -9.90
C ILE A 95 7.27 -11.49 -8.86
N ASP A 96 7.38 -12.49 -7.99
CA ASP A 96 6.38 -12.76 -6.94
C ASP A 96 6.29 -11.67 -5.86
N LYS A 97 7.30 -10.79 -5.79
CA LYS A 97 7.34 -9.66 -4.85
C LYS A 97 6.84 -8.35 -5.48
N ARG A 98 6.47 -8.38 -6.75
CA ARG A 98 5.93 -7.21 -7.47
C ARG A 98 4.41 -7.21 -7.43
N ILE A 99 3.80 -6.06 -7.69
CA ILE A 99 2.36 -5.99 -7.95
C ILE A 99 2.08 -6.71 -9.26
N GLN A 100 1.26 -7.75 -9.21
CA GLN A 100 0.87 -8.50 -10.40
C GLN A 100 -0.25 -7.78 -11.16
N ARG A 101 -0.36 -8.04 -12.47
CA ARG A 101 -1.46 -7.50 -13.26
C ARG A 101 -2.80 -7.92 -12.64
N GLY A 102 -3.69 -6.95 -12.39
CA GLY A 102 -5.01 -7.19 -11.80
C GLY A 102 -5.01 -7.34 -10.28
N GLU A 103 -3.86 -7.48 -9.63
CA GLU A 103 -3.78 -7.67 -8.17
C GLU A 103 -4.33 -6.45 -7.42
N LEU A 104 -3.91 -5.26 -7.82
CA LEU A 104 -4.36 -4.04 -7.14
C LEU A 104 -5.86 -3.81 -7.34
N ARG A 105 -6.37 -4.08 -8.53
CA ARG A 105 -7.81 -3.99 -8.80
C ARG A 105 -8.60 -4.95 -7.90
N ALA A 106 -8.16 -6.18 -7.77
CA ALA A 106 -8.80 -7.16 -6.89
C ALA A 106 -8.78 -6.70 -5.42
N LEU A 107 -7.66 -6.10 -4.98
CA LEU A 107 -7.53 -5.55 -3.64
C LEU A 107 -8.54 -4.40 -3.42
N LEU A 108 -8.65 -3.48 -4.36
CA LEU A 108 -9.58 -2.36 -4.27
C LEU A 108 -11.04 -2.82 -4.25
N ASP A 109 -11.39 -3.81 -5.06
CA ASP A 109 -12.72 -4.40 -5.07
C ASP A 109 -13.03 -5.07 -3.73
N HIS A 110 -12.07 -5.76 -3.14
CA HIS A 110 -12.20 -6.34 -1.80
C HIS A 110 -12.45 -5.26 -0.74
N TRP A 111 -11.67 -4.18 -0.78
CA TRP A 111 -11.84 -3.06 0.15
C TRP A 111 -13.22 -2.39 0.01
N ASP A 112 -13.70 -2.22 -1.21
CA ASP A 112 -15.02 -1.66 -1.44
C ASP A 112 -16.11 -2.52 -0.79
N GLY A 113 -16.01 -3.84 -0.90
CA GLY A 113 -16.95 -4.76 -0.29
C GLY A 113 -16.91 -4.77 1.23
N MET A 114 -15.73 -4.61 1.81
CA MET A 114 -15.52 -4.70 3.26
C MET A 114 -15.65 -3.37 4.00
N TYR A 115 -15.19 -2.28 3.37
CA TYR A 115 -15.03 -0.99 4.05
C TYR A 115 -15.81 0.15 3.41
N GLY A 116 -16.47 -0.12 2.29
CA GLY A 116 -17.16 0.89 1.51
C GLY A 116 -16.30 1.46 0.39
N PRO A 117 -16.93 2.27 -0.48
CA PRO A 117 -16.28 2.75 -1.69
C PRO A 117 -15.09 3.67 -1.41
N HIS A 118 -14.19 3.71 -2.38
CA HIS A 118 -13.01 4.58 -2.41
C HIS A 118 -13.10 5.56 -3.58
N GLU A 119 -12.27 6.58 -3.53
CA GLU A 119 -12.05 7.52 -4.64
C GLU A 119 -10.56 7.50 -4.99
N ILE A 120 -10.24 7.18 -6.25
CA ILE A 120 -8.87 7.27 -6.75
C ILE A 120 -8.57 8.72 -7.04
N LEU A 121 -7.60 9.29 -6.32
CA LEU A 121 -7.17 10.67 -6.50
C LEU A 121 -6.04 10.79 -7.52
N ASP A 122 -5.19 9.78 -7.60
CA ASP A 122 -4.10 9.72 -8.57
C ASP A 122 -3.69 8.27 -8.78
N GLU A 123 -3.41 7.91 -10.02
CA GLU A 123 -2.91 6.59 -10.37
C GLU A 123 -2.03 6.69 -11.62
N CYS A 124 -0.83 6.13 -11.55
CA CYS A 124 0.05 6.08 -12.70
C CYS A 124 1.09 4.98 -12.57
N ILE A 125 1.66 4.62 -13.72
CA ILE A 125 2.90 3.85 -13.78
C ILE A 125 4.03 4.84 -14.04
N GLU A 126 4.99 4.87 -13.13
CA GLU A 126 6.17 5.71 -13.22
C GLU A 126 7.42 4.85 -13.44
N ARG A 127 8.39 5.41 -14.12
CA ARG A 127 9.71 4.81 -14.24
C ARG A 127 10.60 5.35 -13.15
N VAL A 128 11.24 4.48 -12.36
CA VAL A 128 12.32 4.90 -11.46
C VAL A 128 13.62 5.10 -12.24
N GLU A 129 14.66 5.64 -11.61
CA GLU A 129 15.91 6.04 -12.27
C GLU A 129 16.53 4.96 -13.13
N ASP A 130 16.50 3.70 -12.67
CA ASP A 130 17.08 2.57 -13.40
C ASP A 130 16.13 1.95 -14.44
N GLY A 131 14.96 2.54 -14.64
CA GLY A 131 14.01 2.12 -15.66
C GLY A 131 12.91 1.17 -15.20
N ARG A 132 12.96 0.67 -13.98
CA ARG A 132 11.94 -0.25 -13.48
C ARG A 132 10.59 0.45 -13.29
N PRO A 133 9.47 -0.21 -13.65
CA PRO A 133 8.14 0.40 -13.48
C PRO A 133 7.65 0.31 -12.03
N VAL A 134 7.04 1.39 -11.58
CA VAL A 134 6.40 1.48 -10.28
C VAL A 134 4.95 1.90 -10.47
N HIS A 135 4.04 1.16 -9.88
CA HIS A 135 2.63 1.53 -9.83
C HIS A 135 2.41 2.39 -8.59
N SER A 136 1.99 3.62 -8.79
CA SER A 136 1.70 4.58 -7.73
C SER A 136 0.20 4.87 -7.70
N LEU A 137 -0.37 4.84 -6.51
CA LEU A 137 -1.80 5.05 -6.30
C LEU A 137 -2.02 5.89 -5.05
N VAL A 138 -2.87 6.91 -5.16
CA VAL A 138 -3.38 7.68 -4.03
C VAL A 138 -4.89 7.57 -4.05
N LEU A 139 -5.47 7.16 -2.94
CA LEU A 139 -6.90 7.05 -2.84
C LEU A 139 -7.44 7.53 -1.48
N ARG A 140 -8.69 7.94 -1.49
CA ARG A 140 -9.47 8.29 -0.31
C ARG A 140 -10.41 7.14 -0.01
N VAL A 141 -10.41 6.67 1.23
CA VAL A 141 -11.19 5.50 1.64
C VAL A 141 -12.41 5.87 2.46
N HIS A 142 -13.32 4.92 2.59
CA HIS A 142 -14.49 5.01 3.44
C HIS A 142 -15.41 6.20 3.12
N LEU A 143 -15.68 6.45 1.83
CA LEU A 143 -16.44 7.62 1.41
C LEU A 143 -17.86 7.67 2.01
N HIS A 144 -18.47 6.51 2.26
CA HIS A 144 -19.82 6.40 2.81
C HIS A 144 -19.87 5.75 4.18
N ARG A 145 -18.72 5.63 4.84
CA ARG A 145 -18.68 5.12 6.20
C ARG A 145 -19.20 6.20 7.16
N LEU A 146 -20.22 5.84 7.87
CA LEU A 146 -20.81 6.71 8.90
C LEU A 146 -20.12 6.50 10.25
#